data_b87cf1cf9951de5754a01ad914fc86e5
#
_entry.id   b87cf1cf9951de5754a01ad914fc86e5
#
_cell.length_a   1.000
_cell.length_b   1.000
_cell.length_c   1.000
_cell.angle_alpha   90.00
_cell.angle_beta   90.00
_cell.angle_gamma   90.00
#
_symmetry.space_group_name_H-M   'P 1'
#
loop_
_entity.id
_entity.type
_entity.pdbx_description
1 polymer ?
#
loop_
_entity_poly.entity_id
_entity_poly.type
_entity_poly.pdbx_seq_one_letter_code
_entity_poly.pdbx_strand_id
1 'polypeptide(L)'
;MPLPPSGRKFGTLEEFWAGNAEWVLEAHDVGLPVGESDTVHRGGGEFWSYLHASHRSAGVVDSCGDPAPFPGCVTLWKSHDGGLHFALENPVCLFPCTACPCDPGRDHTGQQQYPRVFLDTDRATIVYEWGAGTFLRTSPDGLHWSVETHVPGTGQWRSETRPCTEAESIGDHPNIYAETEFGDCLVGAPPGIYVEGDLLYIFVGLGRDPGHMGCYVGDKYAGTAGLRKCASNPLFGAESDYGPLDARGADANPYFDFRTISSADVVRVGERYYMAYEGVRGPSDPTVVDDQFALGLARSVGPTIDGPWEKYPSNPVIMDVANNWGIGHADIVIVGPATYLYTATSQTTRGRYVLLQR
;
A
#
# COMPACT_ATOMS: atom_id res chain seq x y z
N MET A 1 3.50 -22.12 17.41
CA MET A 1 2.49 -21.12 17.00
C MET A 1 1.93 -20.48 18.25
N PRO A 2 1.82 -19.17 18.31
CA PRO A 2 1.15 -18.51 19.43
C PRO A 2 -0.32 -18.98 19.50
N LEU A 3 -0.83 -19.14 20.70
CA LEU A 3 -2.26 -19.34 20.92
C LEU A 3 -2.96 -18.00 20.77
N PRO A 4 -4.18 -17.97 20.22
CA PRO A 4 -4.92 -16.72 20.11
C PRO A 4 -5.20 -16.14 21.51
N PRO A 5 -5.11 -14.81 21.65
CA PRO A 5 -5.50 -14.16 22.90
C PRO A 5 -6.94 -14.53 23.24
N SER A 6 -7.26 -14.64 24.51
CA SER A 6 -8.63 -14.91 25.02
C SER A 6 -9.24 -16.30 24.79
N GLY A 7 -8.50 -17.31 24.33
CA GLY A 7 -9.05 -18.66 24.13
C GLY A 7 -10.03 -18.79 22.94
N ARG A 8 -10.22 -17.72 22.14
CA ARG A 8 -11.00 -17.74 20.90
C ARG A 8 -10.17 -18.41 19.80
N LYS A 9 -10.81 -18.80 18.71
CA LYS A 9 -10.12 -19.32 17.53
C LYS A 9 -9.71 -18.18 16.60
N PHE A 10 -8.61 -18.40 15.86
CA PHE A 10 -8.27 -17.52 14.74
C PHE A 10 -9.38 -17.55 13.69
N GLY A 11 -9.66 -16.38 13.14
CA GLY A 11 -10.59 -16.20 12.03
C GLY A 11 -9.85 -16.05 10.72
N THR A 12 -10.56 -16.29 9.62
CA THR A 12 -10.08 -16.08 8.26
C THR A 12 -10.75 -14.84 7.64
N LEU A 13 -10.17 -14.31 6.56
CA LEU A 13 -10.80 -13.20 5.82
C LEU A 13 -12.14 -13.61 5.19
N GLU A 14 -12.32 -14.89 4.86
CA GLU A 14 -13.61 -15.42 4.40
C GLU A 14 -14.67 -15.37 5.51
N GLU A 15 -14.30 -15.77 6.73
CA GLU A 15 -15.18 -15.69 7.90
C GLU A 15 -15.49 -14.23 8.26
N PHE A 16 -14.49 -13.34 8.16
CA PHE A 16 -14.71 -11.90 8.33
C PHE A 16 -15.71 -11.34 7.31
N TRP A 17 -15.52 -11.69 6.05
CA TRP A 17 -16.45 -11.29 4.99
C TRP A 17 -17.87 -11.76 5.23
N ALA A 18 -18.02 -12.96 5.77
CA ALA A 18 -19.32 -13.55 6.15
C ALA A 18 -19.89 -13.01 7.48
N GLY A 19 -19.18 -12.13 8.19
CA GLY A 19 -19.59 -11.59 9.49
C GLY A 19 -19.32 -12.50 10.68
N ASN A 20 -18.57 -13.59 10.50
CA ASN A 20 -18.27 -14.62 11.50
C ASN A 20 -16.93 -14.39 12.22
N ALA A 21 -16.18 -13.36 11.86
CA ALA A 21 -14.93 -12.97 12.51
C ALA A 21 -14.87 -11.44 12.69
N GLU A 22 -13.95 -10.99 13.54
CA GLU A 22 -13.72 -9.58 13.80
C GLU A 22 -12.25 -9.28 14.07
N TRP A 23 -11.81 -8.07 13.75
CA TRP A 23 -10.49 -7.58 14.11
C TRP A 23 -10.43 -7.17 15.57
N VAL A 24 -9.49 -7.75 16.31
CA VAL A 24 -9.26 -7.46 17.72
C VAL A 24 -7.87 -6.88 17.89
N LEU A 25 -7.77 -5.71 18.52
CA LEU A 25 -6.48 -5.08 18.78
C LEU A 25 -5.70 -5.94 19.79
N GLU A 26 -4.53 -6.41 19.35
CA GLU A 26 -3.65 -7.27 20.16
C GLU A 26 -2.53 -6.47 20.81
N ALA A 27 -1.95 -5.52 20.09
CA ALA A 27 -0.92 -4.63 20.59
C ALA A 27 -1.13 -3.21 20.05
N HIS A 28 -1.12 -2.22 20.93
CA HIS A 28 -1.23 -0.81 20.57
C HIS A 28 0.04 -0.25 19.97
N ASP A 29 1.19 -0.78 20.33
CA ASP A 29 2.50 -0.37 19.87
C ASP A 29 3.35 -1.61 19.64
N VAL A 30 3.85 -1.76 18.43
CA VAL A 30 4.76 -2.85 18.05
C VAL A 30 6.19 -2.35 17.84
N GLY A 31 6.51 -1.15 18.29
CA GLY A 31 7.84 -0.54 18.15
C GLY A 31 8.13 0.05 16.76
N LEU A 32 7.15 0.07 15.87
CA LEU A 32 7.25 0.76 14.59
C LEU A 32 6.76 2.21 14.76
N PRO A 33 7.53 3.21 14.32
CA PRO A 33 7.03 4.58 14.26
C PRO A 33 5.87 4.67 13.27
N VAL A 34 5.07 5.71 13.42
CA VAL A 34 4.09 6.08 12.41
C VAL A 34 4.79 6.35 11.08
N GLY A 35 4.28 5.77 10.04
CA GLY A 35 4.78 5.84 8.68
C GLY A 35 4.19 4.70 7.87
N GLU A 36 4.29 4.80 6.56
CA GLU A 36 3.86 3.73 5.68
C GLU A 36 4.90 2.62 5.70
N SER A 37 4.40 1.42 5.91
CA SER A 37 5.24 0.21 5.94
C SER A 37 4.62 -0.90 5.12
N ASP A 38 5.40 -1.94 4.92
CA ASP A 38 4.92 -3.25 4.54
C ASP A 38 5.60 -4.31 5.37
N THR A 39 4.80 -5.13 6.03
CA THR A 39 5.26 -6.14 6.98
C THR A 39 5.09 -7.53 6.39
N VAL A 40 6.16 -8.31 6.37
CA VAL A 40 6.20 -9.65 5.80
C VAL A 40 6.71 -10.68 6.83
N HIS A 41 6.16 -11.89 6.76
CA HIS A 41 6.60 -13.02 7.59
C HIS A 41 7.72 -13.79 6.90
N ARG A 42 8.86 -13.97 7.59
CA ARG A 42 10.06 -14.67 7.08
C ARG A 42 10.15 -16.14 7.51
N GLY A 43 9.24 -16.58 8.35
CA GLY A 43 9.27 -17.91 8.96
C GLY A 43 9.82 -17.91 10.39
N GLY A 44 9.60 -18.98 11.14
CA GLY A 44 10.18 -19.16 12.48
C GLY A 44 9.83 -18.11 13.53
N GLY A 45 8.80 -17.29 13.31
CA GLY A 45 8.46 -16.18 14.20
C GLY A 45 9.18 -14.88 13.86
N GLU A 46 9.96 -14.84 12.77
CA GLU A 46 10.63 -13.66 12.28
C GLU A 46 9.71 -12.87 11.32
N PHE A 47 9.60 -11.56 11.58
CA PHE A 47 8.89 -10.60 10.73
C PHE A 47 9.82 -9.47 10.34
N TRP A 48 9.69 -9.04 9.10
CA TRP A 48 10.38 -7.88 8.57
C TRP A 48 9.37 -6.83 8.18
N SER A 49 9.63 -5.58 8.55
CA SER A 49 8.83 -4.44 8.13
C SER A 49 9.73 -3.47 7.36
N TYR A 50 9.37 -3.21 6.11
CA TYR A 50 9.98 -2.20 5.28
C TYR A 50 9.19 -0.92 5.48
N LEU A 51 9.83 0.08 6.07
CA LEU A 51 9.15 1.30 6.50
C LEU A 51 9.95 2.51 6.04
N HIS A 52 9.29 3.52 5.53
CA HIS A 52 9.99 4.78 5.29
C HIS A 52 10.25 5.50 6.62
N ALA A 53 11.48 5.93 6.82
CA ALA A 53 11.90 6.66 8.00
C ALA A 53 12.94 7.72 7.66
N SER A 54 12.97 8.79 8.44
CA SER A 54 13.91 9.89 8.30
C SER A 54 14.83 9.97 9.51
N HIS A 55 15.84 10.85 9.44
CA HIS A 55 16.66 11.18 10.58
C HIS A 55 15.83 11.68 11.77
N ARG A 56 14.78 12.47 11.50
CA ARG A 56 13.88 13.02 12.53
C ARG A 56 13.07 11.95 13.25
N SER A 57 12.60 10.93 12.52
CA SER A 57 11.74 9.89 13.10
C SER A 57 12.51 8.77 13.78
N ALA A 58 13.69 8.40 13.26
CA ALA A 58 14.42 7.23 13.72
C ALA A 58 15.95 7.36 13.65
N GLY A 59 16.49 8.58 13.51
CA GLY A 59 17.95 8.80 13.44
C GLY A 59 18.59 8.24 12.17
N VAL A 60 17.80 8.02 11.10
CA VAL A 60 18.27 7.39 9.87
C VAL A 60 19.21 8.30 9.10
N VAL A 61 20.26 7.70 8.56
CA VAL A 61 21.21 8.34 7.64
C VAL A 61 21.15 7.67 6.26
N ASP A 62 21.58 8.38 5.24
CA ASP A 62 21.77 7.78 3.92
C ASP A 62 23.05 6.91 3.88
N SER A 63 23.34 6.28 2.74
CA SER A 63 24.51 5.42 2.59
C SER A 63 25.85 6.16 2.60
N CYS A 64 25.83 7.50 2.57
CA CYS A 64 27.01 8.36 2.70
C CYS A 64 27.22 8.87 4.13
N GLY A 65 26.27 8.60 5.04
CA GLY A 65 26.32 9.03 6.43
C GLY A 65 25.65 10.36 6.70
N ASP A 66 25.04 10.99 5.71
CA ASP A 66 24.30 12.23 5.88
C ASP A 66 22.87 11.95 6.43
N PRO A 67 22.31 12.85 7.27
CA PRO A 67 20.96 12.70 7.79
C PRO A 67 19.92 12.55 6.70
N ALA A 68 19.16 11.43 6.70
CA ALA A 68 18.09 11.21 5.74
C ALA A 68 16.99 12.29 5.93
N PRO A 69 16.68 13.09 4.87
CA PRO A 69 15.69 14.15 4.98
C PRO A 69 14.27 13.59 5.16
N PHE A 70 13.37 14.41 5.69
CA PHE A 70 11.95 14.07 5.78
C PHE A 70 11.29 14.10 4.38
N PRO A 71 10.35 13.21 4.05
CA PRO A 71 9.74 12.16 4.90
C PRO A 71 10.60 10.93 5.14
N GLY A 72 11.63 10.65 4.36
CA GLY A 72 12.56 9.59 4.63
C GLY A 72 12.89 8.68 3.46
N CYS A 73 13.62 7.64 3.75
CA CYS A 73 13.96 6.54 2.85
C CYS A 73 13.44 5.21 3.40
N VAL A 74 13.40 4.18 2.59
CA VAL A 74 13.05 2.84 3.05
C VAL A 74 14.12 2.32 4.00
N THR A 75 13.69 1.81 5.15
CA THR A 75 14.51 1.18 6.20
C THR A 75 13.95 -0.20 6.51
N LEU A 76 14.76 -1.06 7.12
CA LEU A 76 14.35 -2.40 7.52
C LEU A 76 14.27 -2.51 9.04
N TRP A 77 13.11 -2.93 9.51
CA TRP A 77 12.82 -3.22 10.91
C TRP A 77 12.55 -4.72 11.07
N LYS A 78 13.06 -5.32 12.14
CA LYS A 78 12.88 -6.75 12.38
C LYS A 78 12.24 -7.03 13.72
N SER A 79 11.42 -8.07 13.75
CA SER A 79 10.88 -8.68 14.96
C SER A 79 11.24 -10.17 14.99
N HIS A 80 11.63 -10.67 16.15
CA HIS A 80 11.95 -12.07 16.39
C HIS A 80 11.00 -12.73 17.39
N ASP A 81 9.95 -12.04 17.80
CA ASP A 81 8.96 -12.50 18.79
C ASP A 81 7.54 -12.65 18.21
N GLY A 82 7.47 -12.96 16.92
CA GLY A 82 6.20 -13.19 16.24
C GLY A 82 5.53 -11.90 15.78
N GLY A 83 6.28 -10.82 15.58
CA GLY A 83 5.78 -9.54 15.05
C GLY A 83 5.16 -8.63 16.11
N LEU A 84 5.50 -8.82 17.39
CA LEU A 84 5.00 -7.98 18.48
C LEU A 84 5.91 -6.81 18.80
N HIS A 85 7.23 -6.96 18.63
CA HIS A 85 8.18 -5.88 18.86
C HIS A 85 9.19 -5.83 17.71
N PHE A 86 9.22 -4.70 17.02
CA PHE A 86 10.17 -4.42 15.95
C PHE A 86 11.27 -3.47 16.44
N ALA A 87 12.46 -3.71 15.92
CA ALA A 87 13.60 -2.83 16.11
C ALA A 87 14.23 -2.50 14.76
N LEU A 88 14.74 -1.28 14.61
CA LEU A 88 15.48 -0.86 13.43
C LEU A 88 16.77 -1.68 13.31
N GLU A 89 16.91 -2.43 12.23
CA GLU A 89 18.06 -3.32 12.02
C GLU A 89 19.36 -2.52 11.80
N ASN A 90 19.26 -1.49 10.98
CA ASN A 90 20.37 -0.58 10.70
C ASN A 90 19.81 0.82 10.42
N PRO A 91 20.29 1.88 11.08
CA PRO A 91 19.82 3.24 10.85
C PRO A 91 20.35 3.84 9.53
N VAL A 92 20.53 3.03 8.50
CA VAL A 92 20.95 3.45 7.16
C VAL A 92 19.83 3.15 6.16
N CYS A 93 19.63 4.06 5.21
CA CYS A 93 18.71 3.83 4.09
C CYS A 93 19.01 2.50 3.40
N LEU A 94 17.98 1.71 3.16
CA LEU A 94 18.12 0.38 2.57
C LEU A 94 18.67 0.42 1.14
N PHE A 95 18.34 1.49 0.40
CA PHE A 95 18.82 1.66 -0.96
C PHE A 95 20.03 2.59 -0.97
N PRO A 96 21.20 2.08 -1.41
CA PRO A 96 22.40 2.88 -1.43
C PRO A 96 22.33 3.98 -2.51
N CYS A 97 22.93 5.12 -2.21
CA CYS A 97 23.12 6.17 -3.20
C CYS A 97 24.10 5.72 -4.28
N THR A 98 23.95 6.25 -5.47
CA THR A 98 24.81 5.94 -6.62
C THR A 98 26.22 6.55 -6.48
N ALA A 99 26.35 7.64 -5.70
CA ALA A 99 27.60 8.30 -5.36
C ALA A 99 27.42 9.15 -4.09
N CYS A 100 28.53 9.49 -3.43
CA CYS A 100 28.54 10.40 -2.29
C CYS A 100 29.02 11.80 -2.69
N PRO A 101 28.36 12.88 -2.20
CA PRO A 101 27.14 12.86 -1.41
C PRO A 101 25.92 12.34 -2.24
N CYS A 102 24.89 11.85 -1.55
CA CYS A 102 23.67 11.44 -2.20
C CYS A 102 23.00 12.63 -2.90
N ASP A 103 22.51 12.39 -4.09
CA ASP A 103 21.71 13.36 -4.85
C ASP A 103 20.22 13.04 -4.62
N PRO A 104 19.46 13.86 -3.86
CA PRO A 104 18.05 13.58 -3.56
C PRO A 104 17.17 13.44 -4.81
N GLY A 105 17.52 14.12 -5.91
CA GLY A 105 16.76 14.04 -7.17
C GLY A 105 17.04 12.78 -7.98
N ARG A 106 18.21 12.17 -7.79
CA ARG A 106 18.62 10.94 -8.49
C ARG A 106 18.46 9.69 -7.63
N ASP A 107 18.82 9.80 -6.34
CA ASP A 107 18.88 8.67 -5.43
C ASP A 107 17.59 8.56 -4.58
N HIS A 108 16.68 9.51 -4.70
CA HIS A 108 15.36 9.57 -4.05
C HIS A 108 15.39 9.46 -2.52
N THR A 109 16.51 9.73 -1.89
CA THR A 109 16.79 9.45 -0.48
C THR A 109 15.92 10.19 0.53
N GLY A 110 15.16 11.19 0.12
CA GLY A 110 14.25 11.93 0.99
C GLY A 110 12.78 11.65 0.79
N GLN A 111 12.41 10.81 -0.16
CA GLN A 111 11.01 10.64 -0.58
C GLN A 111 10.68 9.22 -1.05
N GLN A 112 11.37 8.21 -0.52
CA GLN A 112 11.04 6.81 -0.80
C GLN A 112 9.88 6.39 0.09
N GLN A 113 8.66 6.71 -0.32
CA GLN A 113 7.45 6.54 0.48
C GLN A 113 6.66 5.30 0.07
N TYR A 114 5.76 4.87 0.92
CA TYR A 114 4.77 3.83 0.63
C TYR A 114 5.37 2.53 0.10
N PRO A 115 6.39 1.95 0.77
CA PRO A 115 6.97 0.70 0.32
C PRO A 115 5.97 -0.44 0.40
N ARG A 116 5.95 -1.29 -0.63
CA ARG A 116 5.24 -2.56 -0.66
C ARG A 116 6.16 -3.64 -1.16
N VAL A 117 6.23 -4.75 -0.44
CA VAL A 117 7.19 -5.83 -0.68
C VAL A 117 6.49 -7.16 -0.86
N PHE A 118 6.83 -7.86 -1.89
CA PHE A 118 6.44 -9.25 -2.05
C PHE A 118 7.68 -10.15 -1.97
N LEU A 119 7.62 -11.14 -1.09
CA LEU A 119 8.67 -12.14 -0.94
C LEU A 119 8.25 -13.42 -1.66
N ASP A 120 8.82 -13.64 -2.83
CA ASP A 120 8.68 -14.89 -3.56
C ASP A 120 9.79 -15.89 -3.16
N THR A 121 9.69 -17.10 -3.66
CA THR A 121 10.65 -18.18 -3.37
C THR A 121 12.05 -17.93 -3.92
N ASP A 122 12.14 -17.18 -5.02
CA ASP A 122 13.39 -16.92 -5.75
C ASP A 122 13.87 -15.47 -5.68
N ARG A 123 13.00 -14.56 -5.27
CA ARG A 123 13.31 -13.14 -5.12
C ARG A 123 12.36 -12.37 -4.22
N ALA A 124 12.80 -11.23 -3.77
CA ALA A 124 11.95 -10.18 -3.23
C ALA A 124 11.75 -9.09 -4.28
N THR A 125 10.57 -8.50 -4.33
CA THR A 125 10.27 -7.34 -5.16
C THR A 125 9.67 -6.27 -4.28
N ILE A 126 10.15 -5.04 -4.39
CA ILE A 126 9.63 -3.86 -3.69
C ILE A 126 9.18 -2.82 -4.70
N VAL A 127 8.02 -2.23 -4.44
CA VAL A 127 7.57 -1.00 -5.09
C VAL A 127 7.45 0.09 -4.05
N TYR A 128 7.70 1.32 -4.46
CA TYR A 128 7.57 2.49 -3.59
C TYR A 128 7.27 3.73 -4.43
N GLU A 129 6.73 4.74 -3.79
CA GLU A 129 6.48 6.03 -4.42
C GLU A 129 7.65 6.98 -4.17
N TRP A 130 8.01 7.70 -5.20
CA TRP A 130 8.74 8.94 -5.11
C TRP A 130 8.03 9.98 -5.99
N GLY A 131 7.98 11.22 -5.58
CA GLY A 131 7.17 12.32 -6.13
C GLY A 131 6.96 12.42 -7.65
N ALA A 132 7.62 11.59 -8.43
CA ALA A 132 7.48 11.46 -9.88
C ALA A 132 6.91 10.11 -10.32
N GLY A 133 6.46 9.24 -9.41
CA GLY A 133 5.81 7.99 -9.77
C GLY A 133 6.15 6.80 -8.89
N THR A 134 5.79 5.64 -9.37
CA THR A 134 6.07 4.34 -8.73
C THR A 134 7.36 3.75 -9.27
N PHE A 135 8.20 3.28 -8.37
CA PHE A 135 9.49 2.66 -8.68
C PHE A 135 9.52 1.22 -8.17
N LEU A 136 10.25 0.38 -8.88
CA LEU A 136 10.41 -1.04 -8.60
C LEU A 136 11.89 -1.37 -8.43
N ARG A 137 12.18 -2.21 -7.43
CA ARG A 137 13.49 -2.88 -7.26
C ARG A 137 13.27 -4.36 -6.98
N THR A 138 14.27 -5.17 -7.28
CA THR A 138 14.30 -6.60 -6.97
C THR A 138 15.50 -6.94 -6.11
N SER A 139 15.39 -8.02 -5.33
CA SER A 139 16.44 -8.49 -4.44
C SER A 139 16.44 -10.02 -4.36
N PRO A 140 17.59 -10.67 -4.28
CA PRO A 140 17.65 -12.12 -4.03
C PRO A 140 17.35 -12.51 -2.58
N ASP A 141 17.43 -11.57 -1.64
CA ASP A 141 17.38 -11.84 -0.20
C ASP A 141 16.54 -10.86 0.62
N GLY A 142 16.04 -9.79 0.00
CA GLY A 142 15.31 -8.71 0.66
C GLY A 142 16.21 -7.68 1.35
N LEU A 143 17.53 -7.79 1.20
CA LEU A 143 18.52 -6.90 1.80
C LEU A 143 19.34 -6.13 0.76
N HIS A 144 19.71 -6.78 -0.32
CA HIS A 144 20.53 -6.23 -1.39
C HIS A 144 19.66 -5.99 -2.64
N TRP A 145 19.35 -4.73 -2.88
CA TRP A 145 18.37 -4.34 -3.90
C TRP A 145 19.05 -3.87 -5.19
N SER A 146 18.43 -4.21 -6.31
CA SER A 146 18.83 -3.78 -7.65
C SER A 146 18.75 -2.25 -7.80
N VAL A 147 19.27 -1.74 -8.91
CA VAL A 147 18.93 -0.39 -9.37
C VAL A 147 17.42 -0.32 -9.61
N GLU A 148 16.83 0.81 -9.34
CA GLU A 148 15.40 1.05 -9.54
C GLU A 148 15.01 1.12 -11.01
N THR A 149 13.76 0.78 -11.28
CA THR A 149 13.11 0.99 -12.56
C THR A 149 11.79 1.70 -12.36
N HIS A 150 11.50 2.71 -13.16
CA HIS A 150 10.24 3.43 -13.13
C HIS A 150 9.12 2.58 -13.72
N VAL A 151 7.96 2.54 -13.06
CA VAL A 151 6.74 1.89 -13.58
C VAL A 151 6.10 2.84 -14.60
N PRO A 152 6.04 2.48 -15.89
CA PRO A 152 5.50 3.35 -16.93
C PRO A 152 4.06 3.78 -16.66
N GLY A 153 3.72 5.01 -17.00
CA GLY A 153 2.38 5.56 -16.82
C GLY A 153 2.07 6.00 -15.39
N THR A 154 3.00 5.84 -14.45
CA THR A 154 2.87 6.42 -13.11
C THR A 154 3.56 7.78 -13.05
N GLY A 155 3.00 8.72 -12.32
CA GLY A 155 3.53 10.07 -12.21
C GLY A 155 2.97 10.80 -11.01
N GLN A 156 3.53 11.97 -10.74
CA GLN A 156 3.14 12.78 -9.61
C GLN A 156 1.68 13.23 -9.73
N TRP A 157 0.96 13.18 -8.61
CA TRP A 157 -0.33 13.84 -8.46
C TRP A 157 -0.24 15.31 -8.90
N ARG A 158 -1.05 15.69 -9.87
CA ARG A 158 -1.24 17.09 -10.29
C ARG A 158 -2.68 17.52 -9.98
N SER A 159 -2.82 18.65 -9.37
CA SER A 159 -4.14 19.24 -9.07
C SER A 159 -4.90 19.75 -10.31
N GLU A 160 -4.32 19.64 -11.50
CA GLU A 160 -4.86 20.20 -12.73
C GLU A 160 -5.47 19.11 -13.60
N THR A 161 -6.76 19.21 -13.86
CA THR A 161 -7.47 18.41 -14.85
C THR A 161 -7.03 18.86 -16.26
N ARG A 162 -6.12 18.13 -16.87
CA ARG A 162 -5.75 18.34 -18.28
C ARG A 162 -5.53 16.99 -18.96
N PRO A 163 -5.78 16.88 -20.25
CA PRO A 163 -5.44 15.67 -21.01
C PRO A 163 -3.96 15.33 -20.85
N CYS A 164 -3.65 14.04 -20.83
CA CYS A 164 -2.27 13.57 -20.89
C CYS A 164 -1.57 14.10 -22.13
N THR A 165 -0.36 14.56 -21.98
CA THR A 165 0.51 14.79 -23.12
C THR A 165 1.11 13.46 -23.59
N GLU A 166 1.52 13.37 -24.87
CA GLU A 166 2.16 12.18 -25.41
C GLU A 166 3.43 11.76 -24.63
N ALA A 167 4.11 12.71 -24.00
CA ALA A 167 5.27 12.47 -23.13
C ALA A 167 4.90 11.88 -21.77
N GLU A 168 3.66 12.05 -21.33
CA GLU A 168 3.13 11.54 -20.06
C GLU A 168 2.44 10.18 -20.23
N SER A 169 2.00 9.87 -21.44
CA SER A 169 1.60 8.52 -21.85
C SER A 169 2.81 7.79 -22.40
N ILE A 170 3.67 7.29 -21.52
CA ILE A 170 4.94 6.67 -21.95
C ILE A 170 4.67 5.44 -22.84
N GLY A 171 4.86 5.59 -24.15
CA GLY A 171 4.86 4.51 -25.12
C GLY A 171 3.58 3.66 -25.12
N ASP A 172 3.75 2.33 -25.15
CA ASP A 172 2.67 1.36 -25.18
C ASP A 172 1.96 1.16 -23.82
N HIS A 173 2.33 1.95 -22.81
CA HIS A 173 1.75 1.93 -21.47
C HIS A 173 1.08 3.25 -21.12
N PRO A 174 -0.03 3.60 -21.79
CA PRO A 174 -0.78 4.79 -21.41
C PRO A 174 -1.22 4.66 -19.96
N ASN A 175 -1.27 5.82 -19.27
CA ASN A 175 -1.79 5.90 -17.91
C ASN A 175 -3.08 5.09 -17.78
N ILE A 176 -3.20 4.24 -16.75
CA ILE A 176 -4.37 3.37 -16.56
C ILE A 176 -5.68 4.14 -16.45
N TYR A 177 -5.61 5.41 -16.11
CA TYR A 177 -6.76 6.31 -15.99
C TYR A 177 -6.97 7.24 -17.18
N ALA A 178 -6.11 7.18 -18.21
CA ALA A 178 -6.27 7.99 -19.41
C ALA A 178 -7.58 7.71 -20.17
N GLU A 179 -8.19 6.57 -19.90
CA GLU A 179 -9.46 6.15 -20.50
C GLU A 179 -10.66 6.42 -19.60
N THR A 180 -10.46 6.97 -18.40
CA THR A 180 -11.56 7.40 -17.55
C THR A 180 -12.13 8.73 -18.05
N GLU A 181 -13.41 8.96 -17.81
CA GLU A 181 -14.10 10.20 -18.16
C GLU A 181 -13.45 11.47 -17.55
N PHE A 182 -12.60 11.30 -16.56
CA PHE A 182 -11.89 12.39 -15.88
C PHE A 182 -10.60 12.82 -16.58
N GLY A 183 -10.12 12.11 -17.59
CA GLY A 183 -8.99 12.51 -18.43
C GLY A 183 -7.68 12.78 -17.68
N ASP A 184 -7.56 12.29 -16.44
CA ASP A 184 -6.41 12.55 -15.59
C ASP A 184 -5.25 11.60 -15.90
N CYS A 185 -4.09 12.17 -16.18
CA CYS A 185 -2.83 11.45 -16.40
C CYS A 185 -2.18 10.96 -15.11
N LEU A 186 -2.91 10.94 -14.03
CA LEU A 186 -2.34 10.94 -12.71
C LEU A 186 -2.45 9.60 -12.07
N VAL A 187 -1.31 9.02 -11.92
CA VAL A 187 -1.19 7.84 -11.11
C VAL A 187 0.06 7.99 -10.28
N GLY A 188 -0.07 8.31 -9.08
CA GLY A 188 1.03 8.51 -8.15
C GLY A 188 0.56 8.25 -6.76
N ALA A 189 -0.43 7.41 -6.59
CA ALA A 189 -0.85 7.05 -5.27
C ALA A 189 -0.02 5.88 -4.77
N PRO A 190 0.05 5.67 -3.45
CA PRO A 190 0.79 4.59 -2.83
C PRO A 190 0.52 3.26 -3.54
N PRO A 191 1.57 2.58 -4.02
CA PRO A 191 1.41 1.37 -4.80
C PRO A 191 1.02 0.17 -3.95
N GLY A 192 0.63 -0.92 -4.61
CA GLY A 192 0.54 -2.27 -4.07
C GLY A 192 1.29 -3.24 -4.95
N ILE A 193 1.62 -4.42 -4.44
CA ILE A 193 2.32 -5.45 -5.20
C ILE A 193 1.77 -6.84 -4.86
N TYR A 194 1.72 -7.71 -5.86
CA TYR A 194 1.50 -9.14 -5.67
C TYR A 194 2.20 -9.93 -6.77
N VAL A 195 2.70 -11.11 -6.44
CA VAL A 195 3.29 -12.02 -7.43
C VAL A 195 2.54 -13.34 -7.40
N GLU A 196 2.13 -13.82 -8.57
CA GLU A 196 1.50 -15.12 -8.73
C GLU A 196 2.20 -15.90 -9.86
N GLY A 197 2.90 -16.95 -9.49
CA GLY A 197 3.74 -17.70 -10.44
C GLY A 197 4.81 -16.78 -11.05
N ASP A 198 4.76 -16.60 -12.37
CA ASP A 198 5.68 -15.73 -13.09
C ASP A 198 5.08 -14.33 -13.36
N LEU A 199 3.89 -14.04 -12.88
CA LEU A 199 3.21 -12.77 -13.07
C LEU A 199 3.43 -11.82 -11.89
N LEU A 200 3.84 -10.61 -12.20
CA LEU A 200 3.94 -9.47 -11.30
C LEU A 200 2.71 -8.58 -11.50
N TYR A 201 1.99 -8.29 -10.43
CA TYR A 201 0.91 -7.32 -10.39
C TYR A 201 1.35 -6.10 -9.57
N ILE A 202 1.14 -4.92 -10.12
CA ILE A 202 1.39 -3.64 -9.44
C ILE A 202 0.05 -2.90 -9.37
N PHE A 203 -0.42 -2.65 -8.16
CA PHE A 203 -1.66 -1.92 -7.92
C PHE A 203 -1.34 -0.45 -7.74
N VAL A 204 -2.20 0.40 -8.28
CA VAL A 204 -2.06 1.85 -8.19
C VAL A 204 -3.40 2.46 -7.92
N GLY A 205 -3.45 3.31 -6.92
CA GLY A 205 -4.64 4.07 -6.58
C GLY A 205 -4.65 5.44 -7.25
N LEU A 206 -5.82 6.01 -7.41
CA LEU A 206 -6.02 7.39 -7.83
C LEU A 206 -6.74 8.15 -6.72
N GLY A 207 -6.22 9.30 -6.38
CA GLY A 207 -6.87 10.19 -5.44
C GLY A 207 -7.60 11.30 -6.18
N ARG A 208 -8.83 11.10 -6.58
CA ARG A 208 -9.78 12.13 -6.98
C ARG A 208 -11.19 11.62 -7.06
N ASP A 209 -12.11 12.52 -6.84
CA ASP A 209 -13.56 12.31 -6.82
C ASP A 209 -14.10 11.77 -8.16
N PRO A 210 -14.39 10.47 -8.29
CA PRO A 210 -14.20 9.38 -7.35
C PRO A 210 -12.78 8.76 -7.36
N GLY A 211 -12.38 8.17 -6.22
CA GLY A 211 -11.16 7.39 -6.12
C GLY A 211 -11.26 6.05 -6.86
N HIS A 212 -10.16 5.63 -7.48
CA HIS A 212 -10.09 4.41 -8.28
C HIS A 212 -8.92 3.53 -7.85
N MET A 213 -9.08 2.22 -7.98
CA MET A 213 -7.99 1.25 -7.90
C MET A 213 -7.80 0.59 -9.25
N GLY A 214 -6.58 0.64 -9.76
CA GLY A 214 -6.20 -0.06 -10.98
C GLY A 214 -5.00 -0.96 -10.77
N CYS A 215 -4.65 -1.75 -11.78
CA CYS A 215 -3.43 -2.53 -11.76
C CYS A 215 -2.75 -2.65 -13.12
N TYR A 216 -1.44 -2.94 -13.03
CA TYR A 216 -0.62 -3.45 -14.13
C TYR A 216 -0.26 -4.91 -13.88
N VAL A 217 -0.05 -5.67 -14.96
CA VAL A 217 0.44 -7.04 -14.91
C VAL A 217 1.51 -7.28 -15.97
N GLY A 218 2.55 -8.02 -15.63
CA GLY A 218 3.63 -8.39 -16.52
C GLY A 218 4.43 -9.58 -16.01
N ASP A 219 5.47 -9.94 -16.74
CA ASP A 219 6.43 -10.97 -16.31
C ASP A 219 7.32 -10.43 -15.19
N LYS A 220 7.38 -11.11 -14.05
CA LYS A 220 8.17 -10.70 -12.89
C LYS A 220 9.68 -10.60 -13.16
N TYR A 221 10.19 -11.30 -14.17
CA TYR A 221 11.59 -11.25 -14.56
C TYR A 221 11.92 -10.13 -15.54
N ALA A 222 10.90 -9.62 -16.23
CA ALA A 222 11.06 -8.50 -17.15
C ALA A 222 11.09 -7.12 -16.46
N GLY A 223 10.88 -7.10 -15.14
CA GLY A 223 10.78 -5.84 -14.38
C GLY A 223 9.59 -5.01 -14.86
N THR A 224 9.82 -3.76 -15.22
CA THR A 224 8.76 -2.88 -15.73
C THR A 224 8.54 -3.02 -17.24
N ALA A 225 9.41 -3.73 -17.94
CA ALA A 225 9.25 -3.98 -19.38
C ALA A 225 8.10 -4.97 -19.63
N GLY A 226 7.20 -4.66 -20.54
CA GLY A 226 6.07 -5.52 -20.86
C GLY A 226 4.91 -5.49 -19.86
N LEU A 227 4.92 -4.58 -18.88
CA LEU A 227 3.75 -4.29 -18.07
C LEU A 227 2.61 -3.80 -18.94
N ARG A 228 1.44 -4.36 -18.74
CA ARG A 228 0.19 -3.96 -19.40
C ARG A 228 -0.89 -3.73 -18.34
N LYS A 229 -1.89 -2.95 -18.67
CA LYS A 229 -3.06 -2.77 -17.81
C LYS A 229 -3.75 -4.11 -17.55
N CYS A 230 -4.26 -4.30 -16.32
CA CYS A 230 -5.16 -5.41 -16.05
C CYS A 230 -6.44 -5.29 -16.89
N ALA A 231 -7.04 -6.45 -17.23
CA ALA A 231 -8.18 -6.49 -18.12
C ALA A 231 -9.44 -5.78 -17.54
N SER A 232 -9.57 -5.76 -16.22
CA SER A 232 -10.74 -5.22 -15.53
C SER A 232 -10.50 -3.84 -14.89
N ASN A 233 -9.54 -3.06 -15.41
CA ASN A 233 -9.33 -1.71 -14.90
C ASN A 233 -10.50 -0.76 -15.23
N PRO A 234 -10.90 0.12 -14.27
CA PRO A 234 -10.50 0.08 -12.88
C PRO A 234 -11.03 -1.18 -12.19
N LEU A 235 -10.27 -1.73 -11.22
CA LEU A 235 -10.69 -2.91 -10.46
C LEU A 235 -11.93 -2.64 -9.63
N PHE A 236 -12.00 -1.45 -9.04
CA PHE A 236 -13.14 -0.88 -8.34
C PHE A 236 -12.97 0.63 -8.19
N GLY A 237 -14.00 1.31 -7.69
CA GLY A 237 -14.02 2.77 -7.59
C GLY A 237 -14.58 3.43 -8.86
N ALA A 238 -15.12 2.66 -9.81
CA ALA A 238 -15.82 3.24 -10.95
C ALA A 238 -17.02 4.09 -10.50
N GLU A 239 -17.46 5.02 -11.33
CA GLU A 239 -18.59 5.91 -11.01
C GLU A 239 -19.84 5.14 -10.57
N SER A 240 -20.09 3.97 -11.19
CA SER A 240 -21.19 3.07 -10.82
C SER A 240 -21.18 2.64 -9.35
N ASP A 241 -20.01 2.62 -8.71
CA ASP A 241 -19.87 2.22 -7.30
C ASP A 241 -20.41 3.26 -6.33
N TYR A 242 -20.54 4.51 -6.79
CA TYR A 242 -20.90 5.65 -5.96
C TYR A 242 -22.26 6.28 -6.29
N GLY A 243 -22.94 5.78 -7.33
CA GLY A 243 -24.15 6.40 -7.83
C GLY A 243 -23.90 7.70 -8.63
N PRO A 244 -24.96 8.43 -9.03
CA PRO A 244 -24.84 9.62 -9.86
C PRO A 244 -23.95 10.70 -9.24
N LEU A 245 -23.06 11.30 -10.06
CA LEU A 245 -22.09 12.34 -9.61
C LEU A 245 -22.78 13.57 -9.03
N ASP A 246 -23.92 13.97 -9.57
CA ASP A 246 -24.72 15.12 -9.12
C ASP A 246 -25.35 14.95 -7.74
N ALA A 247 -25.56 13.70 -7.31
CA ALA A 247 -26.05 13.37 -5.98
C ALA A 247 -24.94 13.36 -4.90
N ARG A 248 -23.70 13.56 -5.30
CA ARG A 248 -22.49 13.43 -4.50
C ARG A 248 -21.92 14.81 -4.08
N GLY A 249 -22.75 15.69 -3.54
CA GLY A 249 -22.22 16.94 -2.97
C GLY A 249 -21.09 16.61 -1.97
N ALA A 250 -20.00 17.36 -2.03
CA ALA A 250 -18.78 17.12 -1.26
C ALA A 250 -19.03 16.88 0.24
N ASP A 251 -20.01 17.58 0.81
CA ASP A 251 -20.31 17.52 2.24
C ASP A 251 -21.25 16.38 2.66
N ALA A 252 -21.84 15.66 1.71
CA ALA A 252 -22.87 14.66 1.97
C ALA A 252 -22.52 13.25 1.46
N ASN A 253 -21.30 13.03 1.00
CA ASN A 253 -20.92 11.74 0.42
C ASN A 253 -20.79 10.68 1.53
N PRO A 254 -21.60 9.60 1.49
CA PRO A 254 -21.57 8.54 2.50
C PRO A 254 -20.35 7.60 2.35
N TYR A 255 -19.64 7.68 1.24
CA TYR A 255 -18.57 6.73 0.94
C TYR A 255 -17.24 7.21 1.51
N PHE A 256 -16.61 6.39 2.34
CA PHE A 256 -15.35 6.72 3.01
C PHE A 256 -14.16 6.83 2.04
N ASP A 257 -14.27 6.24 0.86
CA ASP A 257 -13.22 6.12 -0.15
C ASP A 257 -13.52 6.92 -1.44
N PHE A 258 -14.45 7.86 -1.35
CA PHE A 258 -14.88 8.60 -2.54
C PHE A 258 -13.79 9.50 -3.11
N ARG A 259 -13.04 10.21 -2.26
CA ARG A 259 -12.01 11.13 -2.71
C ARG A 259 -10.76 10.42 -3.19
N THR A 260 -10.31 9.42 -2.44
CA THR A 260 -9.06 8.72 -2.71
C THR A 260 -9.21 7.25 -2.39
N ILE A 261 -8.66 6.41 -3.24
CA ILE A 261 -8.37 5.01 -2.99
C ILE A 261 -6.88 4.80 -3.24
N SER A 262 -6.18 4.20 -2.29
CA SER A 262 -4.72 4.02 -2.38
C SER A 262 -4.21 2.84 -1.55
N SER A 263 -2.91 2.60 -1.60
CA SER A 263 -2.18 1.70 -0.71
C SER A 263 -2.73 0.29 -0.62
N ALA A 264 -2.69 -0.42 -1.74
CA ALA A 264 -3.16 -1.81 -1.78
C ALA A 264 -2.17 -2.76 -1.12
N ASP A 265 -2.67 -3.57 -0.20
CA ASP A 265 -1.99 -4.78 0.28
C ASP A 265 -2.83 -6.00 -0.03
N VAL A 266 -2.27 -6.94 -0.79
CA VAL A 266 -3.02 -8.06 -1.38
C VAL A 266 -2.53 -9.39 -0.84
N VAL A 267 -3.48 -10.19 -0.36
CA VAL A 267 -3.24 -11.56 0.10
C VAL A 267 -4.21 -12.53 -0.57
N ARG A 268 -3.79 -13.79 -0.69
CA ARG A 268 -4.65 -14.87 -1.18
C ARG A 268 -5.13 -15.75 -0.04
N VAL A 269 -6.44 -15.99 0.01
CA VAL A 269 -7.07 -16.95 0.93
C VAL A 269 -7.98 -17.87 0.13
N GLY A 270 -7.66 -19.17 0.16
CA GLY A 270 -8.37 -20.14 -0.66
C GLY A 270 -8.23 -19.84 -2.16
N GLU A 271 -9.37 -19.64 -2.82
CA GLU A 271 -9.44 -19.34 -4.24
C GLU A 271 -9.63 -17.85 -4.53
N ARG A 272 -9.59 -16.99 -3.50
CA ARG A 272 -9.86 -15.54 -3.65
C ARG A 272 -8.70 -14.69 -3.20
N TYR A 273 -8.59 -13.51 -3.78
CA TYR A 273 -7.68 -12.46 -3.32
C TYR A 273 -8.46 -11.46 -2.47
N TYR A 274 -7.80 -10.97 -1.44
CA TYR A 274 -8.29 -9.92 -0.55
C TYR A 274 -7.31 -8.76 -0.59
N MET A 275 -7.82 -7.57 -0.60
CA MET A 275 -7.05 -6.33 -0.65
C MET A 275 -7.47 -5.43 0.51
N ALA A 276 -6.53 -5.14 1.40
CA ALA A 276 -6.65 -3.99 2.27
C ALA A 276 -6.29 -2.74 1.47
N TYR A 277 -7.08 -1.68 1.57
CA TYR A 277 -6.81 -0.44 0.89
C TYR A 277 -7.17 0.75 1.76
N GLU A 278 -6.52 1.86 1.52
CA GLU A 278 -6.82 3.11 2.19
C GLU A 278 -7.84 3.91 1.39
N GLY A 279 -8.82 4.45 2.08
CA GLY A 279 -9.81 5.36 1.51
C GLY A 279 -9.81 6.70 2.23
N VAL A 280 -10.09 7.76 1.49
CA VAL A 280 -10.24 9.12 2.03
C VAL A 280 -11.61 9.65 1.66
N ARG A 281 -12.33 10.12 2.67
CA ARG A 281 -13.68 10.69 2.51
C ARG A 281 -13.67 12.20 2.27
N GLY A 282 -12.61 12.90 2.38
CA GLY A 282 -12.55 14.36 2.45
C GLY A 282 -13.47 15.12 1.49
N PRO A 283 -13.81 16.35 1.82
CA PRO A 283 -14.45 17.24 0.88
C PRO A 283 -13.51 17.50 -0.31
N SER A 284 -14.07 17.76 -1.46
CA SER A 284 -13.31 18.23 -2.64
C SER A 284 -12.62 19.58 -2.42
N ASP A 285 -12.90 20.26 -1.30
CA ASP A 285 -12.28 21.53 -0.93
C ASP A 285 -10.96 21.29 -0.18
N PRO A 286 -9.81 21.60 -0.79
CA PRO A 286 -8.49 21.41 -0.17
C PRO A 286 -8.24 22.33 1.04
N THR A 287 -9.14 23.27 1.33
CA THR A 287 -9.03 24.14 2.51
C THR A 287 -9.68 23.57 3.76
N VAL A 288 -10.45 22.49 3.62
CA VAL A 288 -11.10 21.80 4.74
C VAL A 288 -10.22 20.63 5.20
N VAL A 289 -9.74 20.72 6.43
CA VAL A 289 -8.75 19.78 7.04
C VAL A 289 -9.43 18.51 7.58
N ASP A 290 -10.53 18.07 7.03
CA ASP A 290 -11.29 16.91 7.52
C ASP A 290 -11.12 15.65 6.65
N ASP A 291 -9.96 15.46 6.07
CA ASP A 291 -9.61 14.22 5.36
C ASP A 291 -9.50 13.08 6.39
N GLN A 292 -10.56 12.30 6.50
CA GLN A 292 -10.54 11.10 7.32
C GLN A 292 -10.09 9.92 6.48
N PHE A 293 -8.91 9.41 6.80
CA PHE A 293 -8.44 8.16 6.26
C PHE A 293 -9.13 6.99 6.96
N ALA A 294 -9.48 5.97 6.22
CA ALA A 294 -10.05 4.76 6.74
C ALA A 294 -9.57 3.55 5.95
N LEU A 295 -9.61 2.38 6.60
CA LEU A 295 -9.24 1.13 5.98
C LEU A 295 -10.46 0.46 5.38
N GLY A 296 -10.38 0.18 4.08
CA GLY A 296 -11.33 -0.66 3.37
C GLY A 296 -10.78 -2.06 3.12
N LEU A 297 -11.69 -2.98 2.87
CA LEU A 297 -11.41 -4.32 2.37
C LEU A 297 -12.16 -4.52 1.07
N ALA A 298 -11.48 -5.10 0.08
CA ALA A 298 -12.06 -5.60 -1.14
C ALA A 298 -11.63 -7.05 -1.36
N ARG A 299 -12.37 -7.79 -2.21
CA ARG A 299 -11.95 -9.13 -2.63
C ARG A 299 -12.24 -9.35 -4.10
N SER A 300 -11.52 -10.27 -4.72
CA SER A 300 -11.83 -10.72 -6.07
C SER A 300 -13.17 -11.47 -6.10
N VAL A 301 -13.98 -11.24 -7.14
CA VAL A 301 -15.26 -11.95 -7.33
C VAL A 301 -15.02 -13.41 -7.67
N GLY A 302 -13.92 -13.70 -8.40
CA GLY A 302 -13.48 -15.02 -8.81
C GLY A 302 -12.04 -15.32 -8.41
N PRO A 303 -11.44 -16.37 -8.98
CA PRO A 303 -10.08 -16.80 -8.66
C PRO A 303 -8.99 -16.00 -9.38
N THR A 304 -9.34 -14.95 -10.13
CA THR A 304 -8.40 -14.13 -10.89
C THR A 304 -8.13 -12.82 -10.18
N ILE A 305 -6.85 -12.47 -10.08
CA ILE A 305 -6.42 -11.26 -9.38
C ILE A 305 -6.70 -9.98 -10.19
N ASP A 306 -6.69 -10.05 -11.51
CA ASP A 306 -6.92 -8.92 -12.42
C ASP A 306 -8.40 -8.61 -12.68
N GLY A 307 -9.30 -9.09 -11.84
CA GLY A 307 -10.66 -8.61 -11.81
C GLY A 307 -11.76 -9.64 -11.92
N PRO A 308 -13.05 -9.29 -11.87
CA PRO A 308 -13.50 -8.08 -11.18
C PRO A 308 -13.35 -8.19 -9.65
N TRP A 309 -13.40 -7.07 -8.96
CA TRP A 309 -13.34 -7.00 -7.50
C TRP A 309 -14.65 -6.43 -6.94
N GLU A 310 -14.95 -6.77 -5.69
CA GLU A 310 -16.07 -6.22 -4.93
C GLU A 310 -15.57 -5.63 -3.61
N LYS A 311 -16.09 -4.47 -3.23
CA LYS A 311 -15.80 -3.84 -1.93
C LYS A 311 -16.59 -4.53 -0.82
N TYR A 312 -16.02 -4.65 0.36
CA TYR A 312 -16.73 -5.20 1.52
C TYR A 312 -17.96 -4.34 1.84
N PRO A 313 -19.16 -4.95 1.94
CA PRO A 313 -20.40 -4.19 2.09
C PRO A 313 -20.48 -3.31 3.34
N SER A 314 -19.69 -3.66 4.38
CA SER A 314 -19.65 -2.91 5.64
C SER A 314 -18.36 -2.10 5.81
N ASN A 315 -17.72 -1.70 4.70
CA ASN A 315 -16.61 -0.76 4.76
C ASN A 315 -17.04 0.58 5.38
N PRO A 316 -16.14 1.30 6.07
CA PRO A 316 -14.75 0.92 6.36
C PRO A 316 -14.65 -0.14 7.46
N VAL A 317 -13.61 -0.99 7.39
CA VAL A 317 -13.36 -2.01 8.42
C VAL A 317 -12.72 -1.45 9.68
N ILE A 318 -11.91 -0.40 9.53
CA ILE A 318 -11.34 0.40 10.62
C ILE A 318 -11.41 1.88 10.20
N MET A 319 -11.86 2.72 11.12
CA MET A 319 -11.90 4.17 10.94
C MET A 319 -11.21 4.82 12.13
N ASP A 320 -10.23 5.67 11.87
CA ASP A 320 -9.65 6.52 12.90
C ASP A 320 -10.44 7.82 13.01
N VAL A 321 -11.27 7.91 14.03
CA VAL A 321 -12.04 9.12 14.32
C VAL A 321 -11.28 10.14 15.19
N ALA A 322 -10.11 9.76 15.70
CA ALA A 322 -9.35 10.58 16.63
C ALA A 322 -8.18 11.33 15.99
N ASN A 323 -7.69 10.88 14.84
CA ASN A 323 -6.49 11.39 14.21
C ASN A 323 -6.70 11.57 12.70
N ASN A 324 -6.61 12.79 12.22
CA ASN A 324 -6.70 13.14 10.80
C ASN A 324 -5.51 12.62 9.95
N TRP A 325 -4.66 11.76 10.47
CA TRP A 325 -3.49 11.22 9.79
C TRP A 325 -3.70 9.81 9.25
N GLY A 326 -4.89 9.29 9.44
CA GLY A 326 -5.29 8.02 8.88
C GLY A 326 -4.71 6.81 9.57
N ILE A 327 -5.45 5.74 9.40
CA ILE A 327 -5.05 4.39 9.75
C ILE A 327 -3.96 3.89 8.77
N GLY A 328 -3.47 4.73 7.91
CA GLY A 328 -2.49 4.64 6.85
C GLY A 328 -1.85 3.27 6.64
N HIS A 329 -1.90 2.79 5.41
CA HIS A 329 -1.12 1.67 4.89
C HIS A 329 -1.12 0.44 5.77
N ALA A 330 -2.27 -0.24 5.81
CA ALA A 330 -2.43 -1.46 6.55
C ALA A 330 -1.75 -2.63 5.84
N ASP A 331 -1.05 -3.46 6.62
CA ASP A 331 -0.36 -4.65 6.14
C ASP A 331 -1.09 -5.88 6.65
N ILE A 332 -1.60 -6.75 5.76
CA ILE A 332 -2.20 -8.03 6.12
C ILE A 332 -1.13 -9.12 6.07
N VAL A 333 -0.88 -9.77 7.18
CA VAL A 333 0.09 -10.86 7.25
C VAL A 333 -0.58 -12.15 7.69
N ILE A 334 -0.51 -13.18 6.85
CA ILE A 334 -1.08 -14.50 7.14
C ILE A 334 0.02 -15.45 7.58
N VAL A 335 -0.12 -16.03 8.77
CA VAL A 335 0.85 -16.96 9.35
C VAL A 335 0.13 -18.21 9.86
N GLY A 336 0.15 -19.28 9.09
CA GLY A 336 -0.63 -20.47 9.40
C GLY A 336 -2.12 -20.16 9.52
N PRO A 337 -2.75 -20.39 10.69
CA PRO A 337 -4.17 -20.07 10.87
C PRO A 337 -4.43 -18.60 11.25
N ALA A 338 -3.39 -17.85 11.59
CA ALA A 338 -3.53 -16.48 12.08
C ALA A 338 -3.48 -15.46 10.93
N THR A 339 -4.36 -14.49 10.97
CA THR A 339 -4.35 -13.30 10.10
C THR A 339 -4.14 -12.07 10.98
N TYR A 340 -3.06 -11.34 10.72
CA TYR A 340 -2.69 -10.11 11.41
C TYR A 340 -2.90 -8.92 10.48
N LEU A 341 -3.15 -7.76 11.11
CA LEU A 341 -3.24 -6.48 10.43
C LEU A 341 -2.40 -5.47 11.21
N TYR A 342 -1.37 -4.92 10.55
CA TYR A 342 -0.57 -3.84 11.11
C TYR A 342 -1.06 -2.52 10.54
N THR A 343 -1.29 -1.55 11.41
CA THR A 343 -1.78 -0.23 11.00
C THR A 343 -1.47 0.81 12.07
N ALA A 344 -1.61 2.08 11.76
CA ALA A 344 -1.47 3.15 12.75
C ALA A 344 -2.53 3.01 13.85
N THR A 345 -2.13 3.10 15.10
CA THR A 345 -2.99 3.06 16.28
C THR A 345 -2.94 4.38 17.04
N SER A 346 -2.00 5.25 16.70
CA SER A 346 -1.87 6.61 17.21
C SER A 346 -1.11 7.48 16.20
N GLN A 347 -0.93 8.76 16.50
CA GLN A 347 -0.13 9.68 15.68
C GLN A 347 1.38 9.34 15.65
N THR A 348 1.84 8.43 16.48
CA THR A 348 3.26 8.14 16.64
C THR A 348 3.62 6.66 16.54
N THR A 349 2.64 5.78 16.60
CA THR A 349 2.87 4.33 16.71
C THR A 349 1.99 3.53 15.75
N ARG A 350 2.50 2.39 15.35
CA ARG A 350 1.74 1.33 14.68
C ARG A 350 1.46 0.22 15.67
N GLY A 351 0.28 -0.38 15.55
CA GLY A 351 -0.14 -1.52 16.35
C GLY A 351 -0.47 -2.72 15.49
N ARG A 352 -0.89 -3.78 16.15
CA ARG A 352 -1.29 -5.02 15.51
C ARG A 352 -2.68 -5.45 15.95
N TYR A 353 -3.51 -5.77 14.99
CA TYR A 353 -4.77 -6.47 15.18
C TYR A 353 -4.61 -7.94 14.79
N VAL A 354 -5.42 -8.78 15.39
CA VAL A 354 -5.57 -10.19 15.03
C VAL A 354 -7.02 -10.48 14.67
N LEU A 355 -7.22 -11.32 13.67
CA LEU A 355 -8.56 -11.72 13.25
C LEU A 355 -9.00 -12.93 14.05
N LEU A 356 -10.09 -12.80 14.80
CA LEU A 356 -10.65 -13.85 15.65
C LEU A 356 -12.09 -14.17 15.26
N GLN A 357 -12.48 -15.44 15.38
CA GLN A 357 -13.87 -15.86 15.25
C GLN A 357 -14.75 -15.19 16.32
N ARG A 358 -15.95 -14.80 15.95
CA ARG A 358 -16.96 -14.24 16.86
C ARG A 358 -17.55 -15.28 17.79
#